data_8373926e73a861ac10173ab83f4dc466
#
_entry.id   8373926e73a861ac10173ab83f4dc466
#
_cell.length_a   1.000
_cell.length_b   1.000
_cell.length_c   1.000
_cell.angle_alpha   90.00
_cell.angle_beta   90.00
_cell.angle_gamma   90.00
#
_symmetry.space_group_name_H-M   'P 1'
#
loop_
_entity.id
_entity.type
_entity.pdbx_description
1 polymer ?
#
loop_
_entity_poly.entity_id
_entity_poly.type
_entity_poly.pdbx_seq_one_letter_code
_entity_poly.pdbx_strand_id
1 'polypeptide(L)'
;MSEPSILIAGIGNIFLGDDAFGCEVLKHLMERSWPDNVRVADFGIRGFDLSYALLDGYDVTILVDATPRGGAPGTIYKIEPELSELETFDREIQVVETHGMNPLKVLSMVKSMGGEFKKLLLIGCEPETFGSEEGLMGLSESVQAAVPEAVKLIESVVADHLESATQEVF
;
A
#
# COMPACT_ATOMS: atom_id res chain seq x y z
N MET A 1 -17.14 4.34 22.00
CA MET A 1 -16.46 3.54 21.01
C MET A 1 -15.47 4.38 20.24
N SER A 2 -14.26 3.86 20.08
CA SER A 2 -13.21 4.59 19.37
C SER A 2 -13.44 4.56 17.87
N GLU A 3 -13.04 5.62 17.19
CA GLU A 3 -12.99 5.66 15.73
C GLU A 3 -12.01 4.61 15.21
N PRO A 4 -12.24 4.04 14.01
CA PRO A 4 -11.35 3.04 13.48
C PRO A 4 -9.95 3.62 13.23
N SER A 5 -8.92 2.87 13.59
CA SER A 5 -7.54 3.24 13.31
C SER A 5 -7.17 2.77 11.91
N ILE A 6 -6.59 3.67 11.15
CA ILE A 6 -6.23 3.42 9.74
C ILE A 6 -4.76 3.71 9.52
N LEU A 7 -4.04 2.77 8.90
CA LEU A 7 -2.68 2.99 8.43
C LEU A 7 -2.67 3.02 6.90
N ILE A 8 -2.09 4.07 6.35
CA ILE A 8 -1.80 4.14 4.92
C ILE A 8 -0.29 4.06 4.77
N ALA A 9 0.20 2.98 4.18
CA ALA A 9 1.62 2.66 4.10
C ALA A 9 2.09 2.61 2.65
N GLY A 10 3.02 3.47 2.30
CA GLY A 10 3.67 3.44 0.99
C GLY A 10 4.87 2.52 1.00
N ILE A 11 5.02 1.75 -0.06
CA ILE A 11 6.07 0.77 -0.24
C ILE A 11 6.71 1.01 -1.60
N GLY A 12 8.02 0.85 -1.69
CA GLY A 12 8.71 0.89 -2.96
C GLY A 12 10.14 1.38 -2.86
N ASN A 13 10.89 1.12 -3.92
CA ASN A 13 12.28 1.56 -4.04
C ASN A 13 12.35 2.71 -5.06
N ILE A 14 12.70 3.90 -4.59
CA ILE A 14 12.74 5.12 -5.42
C ILE A 14 13.81 5.07 -6.51
N PHE A 15 14.75 4.13 -6.44
CA PHE A 15 15.80 3.96 -7.44
C PHE A 15 15.43 3.00 -8.56
N LEU A 16 14.23 2.42 -8.54
CA LEU A 16 13.75 1.41 -9.48
C LEU A 16 12.53 1.87 -10.29
N GLY A 17 12.60 3.08 -10.87
CA GLY A 17 11.54 3.57 -11.76
C GLY A 17 10.17 3.55 -11.13
N ASP A 18 9.24 2.82 -11.73
CA ASP A 18 7.84 2.77 -11.28
C ASP A 18 7.62 2.07 -9.93
N ASP A 19 8.62 1.40 -9.41
CA ASP A 19 8.57 0.86 -8.05
C ASP A 19 8.43 1.97 -7.02
N ALA A 20 8.76 3.20 -7.37
CA ALA A 20 8.58 4.38 -6.53
C ALA A 20 7.12 4.87 -6.42
N PHE A 21 6.17 4.22 -7.12
CA PHE A 21 4.77 4.65 -7.13
C PHE A 21 4.19 4.85 -5.73
N GLY A 22 4.35 3.86 -4.84
CA GLY A 22 3.85 3.95 -3.47
C GLY A 22 4.42 5.16 -2.73
N CYS A 23 5.72 5.40 -2.86
CA CYS A 23 6.39 6.54 -2.23
C CYS A 23 5.87 7.88 -2.76
N GLU A 24 5.65 7.98 -4.07
CA GLU A 24 5.12 9.21 -4.68
C GLU A 24 3.69 9.51 -4.25
N VAL A 25 2.84 8.49 -4.19
CA VAL A 25 1.47 8.65 -3.69
C VAL A 25 1.49 9.12 -2.24
N LEU A 26 2.30 8.50 -1.40
CA LEU A 26 2.39 8.86 0.02
C LEU A 26 2.92 10.29 0.22
N LYS A 27 3.81 10.74 -0.63
CA LYS A 27 4.31 12.11 -0.60
C LYS A 27 3.15 13.12 -0.72
N HIS A 28 2.21 12.88 -1.63
CA HIS A 28 1.01 13.72 -1.79
C HIS A 28 0.06 13.60 -0.59
N LEU A 29 -0.14 12.39 -0.09
CA LEU A 29 -1.02 12.15 1.06
C LEU A 29 -0.47 12.79 2.34
N MET A 30 0.85 12.77 2.53
CA MET A 30 1.49 13.35 3.70
C MET A 30 1.40 14.87 3.77
N GLU A 31 1.13 15.52 2.65
CA GLU A 31 0.90 16.98 2.58
C GLU A 31 -0.51 17.38 3.03
N ARG A 32 -1.40 16.40 3.18
CA ARG A 32 -2.79 16.63 3.58
C ARG A 32 -2.98 16.49 5.09
N SER A 33 -4.04 17.10 5.60
CA SER A 33 -4.42 16.96 7.01
C SER A 33 -5.30 15.72 7.19
N TRP A 34 -4.99 14.91 8.19
CA TRP A 34 -5.71 13.68 8.51
C TRP A 34 -6.16 13.68 9.96
N PRO A 35 -7.29 13.01 10.28
CA PRO A 35 -7.68 12.81 11.68
C PRO A 35 -6.59 12.05 12.44
N ASP A 36 -6.58 12.19 13.76
CA ASP A 36 -5.58 11.57 14.64
C ASP A 36 -5.55 10.03 14.55
N ASN A 37 -6.67 9.43 14.17
CA ASN A 37 -6.78 7.97 14.00
C ASN A 37 -6.32 7.46 12.64
N VAL A 38 -5.86 8.34 11.76
CA VAL A 38 -5.30 7.98 10.46
C VAL A 38 -3.81 8.30 10.45
N ARG A 39 -2.99 7.26 10.27
CA ARG A 39 -1.54 7.39 10.13
C ARG A 39 -1.15 7.23 8.67
N VAL A 40 -0.37 8.16 8.16
CA VAL A 40 0.11 8.15 6.77
C VAL A 40 1.63 8.11 6.82
N ALA A 41 2.24 7.07 6.28
CA ALA A 41 3.68 6.89 6.36
C ALA A 41 4.25 6.21 5.13
N ASP A 42 5.38 6.72 4.67
CA ASP A 42 6.16 6.11 3.59
C ASP A 42 7.24 5.23 4.22
N PHE A 43 7.11 3.92 4.03
CA PHE A 43 8.08 2.96 4.55
C PHE A 43 9.19 2.63 3.53
N GLY A 44 8.99 2.98 2.26
CA GLY A 44 9.98 2.68 1.23
C GLY A 44 10.31 1.20 1.19
N ILE A 45 11.56 0.84 1.47
CA ILE A 45 12.03 -0.55 1.54
C ILE A 45 12.26 -1.02 2.98
N ARG A 46 11.78 -0.25 3.97
CA ARG A 46 12.00 -0.54 5.39
C ARG A 46 10.97 -1.53 5.93
N GLY A 47 11.14 -2.81 5.55
CA GLY A 47 10.20 -3.88 5.91
C GLY A 47 10.04 -4.11 7.40
N PHE A 48 11.12 -3.99 8.19
CA PHE A 48 11.04 -4.14 9.65
C PHE A 48 10.22 -3.03 10.28
N ASP A 49 10.41 -1.79 9.84
CA ASP A 49 9.65 -0.65 10.35
C ASP A 49 8.15 -0.82 10.07
N LEU A 50 7.82 -1.30 8.87
CA LEU A 50 6.43 -1.60 8.52
C LEU A 50 5.88 -2.73 9.40
N SER A 51 6.66 -3.79 9.62
CA SER A 51 6.25 -4.90 10.50
C SER A 51 5.90 -4.41 11.91
N TYR A 52 6.76 -3.58 12.49
CA TYR A 52 6.52 -3.02 13.82
C TYR A 52 5.28 -2.14 13.85
N ALA A 53 5.08 -1.31 12.83
CA ALA A 53 3.89 -0.47 12.74
C ALA A 53 2.61 -1.33 12.70
N LEU A 54 2.64 -2.42 11.92
CA LEU A 54 1.49 -3.31 11.78
C LEU A 54 1.16 -4.07 13.07
N LEU A 55 2.14 -4.28 13.95
CA LEU A 55 1.89 -4.91 15.25
C LEU A 55 1.03 -4.04 16.17
N ASP A 56 0.90 -2.74 15.91
CA ASP A 56 0.02 -1.87 16.66
C ASP A 56 -1.47 -2.18 16.44
N GLY A 57 -1.80 -2.97 15.42
CA GLY A 57 -3.15 -3.51 15.24
C GLY A 57 -4.16 -2.51 14.70
N TYR A 58 -3.92 -1.99 13.50
CA TYR A 58 -4.86 -1.08 12.83
C TYR A 58 -6.14 -1.80 12.41
N ASP A 59 -7.27 -1.10 12.49
CA ASP A 59 -8.55 -1.64 12.01
C ASP A 59 -8.56 -1.78 10.49
N VAL A 60 -7.92 -0.84 9.79
CA VAL A 60 -7.75 -0.91 8.33
C VAL A 60 -6.30 -0.59 7.99
N THR A 61 -5.70 -1.43 7.16
CA THR A 61 -4.36 -1.21 6.62
C THR A 61 -4.47 -1.08 5.11
N ILE A 62 -3.99 0.03 4.56
CA ILE A 62 -3.94 0.29 3.13
C ILE A 62 -2.48 0.30 2.70
N LEU A 63 -2.07 -0.68 1.91
CA LEU A 63 -0.73 -0.75 1.33
C LEU A 63 -0.78 -0.13 -0.07
N VAL A 64 0.20 0.70 -0.38
CA VAL A 64 0.29 1.37 -1.68
C VAL A 64 1.61 0.99 -2.33
N ASP A 65 1.56 0.32 -3.48
CA ASP A 65 2.73 -0.24 -4.14
C ASP A 65 2.53 -0.41 -5.65
N ALA A 66 3.62 -0.48 -6.38
CA ALA A 66 3.57 -0.91 -7.78
C ALA A 66 3.21 -2.40 -7.82
N THR A 67 2.27 -2.76 -8.69
CA THR A 67 1.67 -4.10 -8.70
C THR A 67 1.62 -4.63 -10.13
N PRO A 68 2.63 -5.42 -10.56
CA PRO A 68 2.63 -5.99 -11.91
C PRO A 68 1.64 -7.15 -12.00
N ARG A 69 0.60 -6.96 -12.80
CA ARG A 69 -0.45 -7.98 -13.04
C ARG A 69 -0.68 -8.25 -14.53
N GLY A 70 0.14 -7.66 -15.40
CA GLY A 70 0.02 -7.82 -16.84
C GLY A 70 -0.98 -6.89 -17.52
N GLY A 71 -1.51 -5.92 -16.80
CA GLY A 71 -2.40 -4.91 -17.37
C GLY A 71 -1.65 -3.78 -18.08
N ALA A 72 -2.39 -2.80 -18.58
CA ALA A 72 -1.79 -1.62 -19.19
C ALA A 72 -1.09 -0.77 -18.13
N PRO A 73 0.12 -0.25 -18.40
CA PRO A 73 0.82 0.62 -17.45
C PRO A 73 -0.05 1.79 -17.01
N GLY A 74 -0.04 2.08 -15.71
CA GLY A 74 -0.86 3.13 -15.12
C GLY A 74 -2.24 2.67 -14.66
N THR A 75 -2.60 1.41 -14.87
CA THR A 75 -3.86 0.87 -14.35
C THR A 75 -3.82 0.83 -12.83
N ILE A 76 -4.86 1.36 -12.19
CA ILE A 76 -4.99 1.34 -10.75
C ILE A 76 -5.82 0.12 -10.32
N TYR A 77 -5.30 -0.60 -9.33
CA TYR A 77 -5.96 -1.77 -8.76
C TYR A 77 -6.35 -1.50 -7.31
N LYS A 78 -7.55 -1.91 -6.93
CA LYS A 78 -7.98 -1.97 -5.54
C LYS A 78 -8.23 -3.42 -5.22
N ILE A 79 -7.38 -4.00 -4.40
CA ILE A 79 -7.42 -5.43 -4.08
C ILE A 79 -7.64 -5.60 -2.58
N GLU A 80 -8.65 -6.40 -2.22
CA GLU A 80 -8.90 -6.79 -0.83
C GLU A 80 -8.63 -8.29 -0.71
N PRO A 81 -7.41 -8.69 -0.27
CA PRO A 81 -7.09 -10.10 -0.14
C PRO A 81 -7.84 -10.72 1.03
N GLU A 82 -8.28 -11.97 0.86
CA GLU A 82 -8.79 -12.77 1.97
C GLU A 82 -7.60 -13.10 2.89
N LEU A 83 -7.71 -12.74 4.16
CA LEU A 83 -6.61 -12.92 5.11
C LEU A 83 -6.23 -14.38 5.32
N SER A 84 -7.19 -15.30 5.13
CA SER A 84 -6.93 -16.74 5.17
C SER A 84 -6.19 -17.27 3.94
N GLU A 85 -6.15 -16.49 2.87
CA GLU A 85 -5.57 -16.87 1.58
C GLU A 85 -4.26 -16.13 1.26
N LEU A 86 -3.58 -15.58 2.26
CA LEU A 86 -2.34 -14.85 2.04
C LEU A 86 -1.28 -15.66 1.29
N GLU A 87 -1.23 -16.98 1.50
CA GLU A 87 -0.31 -17.87 0.77
C GLU A 87 -0.69 -18.00 -0.71
N THR A 88 -2.00 -18.01 -1.02
CA THR A 88 -2.50 -18.07 -2.39
C THR A 88 -2.28 -16.73 -3.10
N PHE A 89 -2.45 -15.65 -2.36
CA PHE A 89 -2.21 -14.29 -2.84
C PHE A 89 -0.74 -14.11 -3.31
N ASP A 90 0.22 -14.75 -2.62
CA ASP A 90 1.63 -14.76 -2.99
C ASP A 90 1.86 -15.41 -4.36
N ARG A 91 1.05 -16.40 -4.72
CA ARG A 91 1.15 -17.06 -6.03
C ARG A 91 0.52 -16.27 -7.16
N GLU A 92 -0.53 -15.50 -6.88
CA GLU A 92 -1.21 -14.67 -7.86
C GLU A 92 -0.46 -13.38 -8.16
N ILE A 93 0.14 -12.78 -7.14
CA ILE A 93 1.07 -11.68 -7.31
C ILE A 93 2.46 -12.29 -7.42
N GLN A 94 2.87 -12.61 -8.62
CA GLN A 94 4.26 -12.94 -8.85
C GLN A 94 5.06 -11.68 -8.63
N VAL A 95 5.49 -11.51 -7.39
CA VAL A 95 6.41 -10.45 -7.05
C VAL A 95 7.71 -10.77 -7.75
N VAL A 96 7.99 -10.03 -8.80
CA VAL A 96 9.34 -9.97 -9.33
C VAL A 96 10.19 -9.54 -8.14
N GLU A 97 11.08 -10.41 -7.68
CA GLU A 97 12.02 -10.07 -6.62
C GLU A 97 12.96 -8.99 -7.13
N THR A 98 12.46 -7.78 -7.18
CA THR A 98 13.31 -6.62 -7.27
C THR A 98 13.91 -6.44 -5.87
N HIS A 99 15.16 -6.01 -5.80
CA HIS A 99 15.94 -5.84 -4.56
C HIS A 99 15.26 -4.91 -3.55
N GLY A 100 14.00 -5.19 -3.22
CA GLY A 100 13.18 -4.36 -2.36
C GLY A 100 12.35 -5.17 -1.39
N MET A 101 11.54 -4.46 -0.63
CA MET A 101 10.62 -5.07 0.31
C MET A 101 9.58 -5.91 -0.42
N ASN A 102 9.36 -7.13 0.05
CA ASN A 102 8.24 -7.96 -0.37
C ASN A 102 7.11 -7.81 0.67
N PRO A 103 5.98 -7.15 0.33
CA PRO A 103 4.89 -6.94 1.28
C PRO A 103 4.36 -8.24 1.89
N LEU A 104 4.33 -9.32 1.13
CA LEU A 104 3.83 -10.60 1.61
C LEU A 104 4.71 -11.20 2.70
N LYS A 105 6.03 -11.05 2.58
CA LYS A 105 6.95 -11.47 3.63
C LYS A 105 6.75 -10.66 4.90
N VAL A 106 6.48 -9.36 4.77
CA VAL A 106 6.18 -8.50 5.91
C VAL A 106 4.91 -8.95 6.60
N LEU A 107 3.84 -9.21 5.85
CA LEU A 107 2.57 -9.68 6.39
C LEU A 107 2.72 -11.04 7.09
N SER A 108 3.47 -11.95 6.49
CA SER A 108 3.76 -13.27 7.09
C SER A 108 4.55 -13.12 8.39
N MET A 109 5.52 -12.22 8.42
CA MET A 109 6.31 -11.93 9.61
C MET A 109 5.44 -11.40 10.75
N VAL A 110 4.54 -10.48 10.44
CA VAL A 110 3.60 -9.91 11.43
C VAL A 110 2.75 -11.01 12.03
N LYS A 111 2.22 -11.92 11.21
CA LYS A 111 1.44 -13.07 11.70
C LYS A 111 2.26 -13.98 12.60
N SER A 112 3.50 -14.26 12.23
CA SER A 112 4.39 -15.11 13.03
C SER A 112 4.75 -14.48 14.38
N MET A 113 4.70 -13.16 14.47
CA MET A 113 4.96 -12.40 15.70
C MET A 113 3.69 -12.20 16.56
N GLY A 114 2.58 -12.82 16.17
CA GLY A 114 1.32 -12.74 16.91
C GLY A 114 0.42 -11.57 16.53
N GLY A 115 0.77 -10.81 15.50
CA GLY A 115 -0.06 -9.72 14.99
C GLY A 115 -1.23 -10.24 14.17
N GLU A 116 -2.29 -9.48 14.11
CA GLU A 116 -3.49 -9.80 13.36
C GLU A 116 -3.90 -8.65 12.45
N PHE A 117 -4.47 -9.00 11.31
CA PHE A 117 -5.04 -8.03 10.37
C PHE A 117 -6.57 -8.13 10.46
N LYS A 118 -7.23 -7.00 10.63
CA LYS A 118 -8.70 -6.91 10.59
C LYS A 118 -9.17 -6.69 9.16
N LYS A 119 -8.68 -5.63 8.52
CA LYS A 119 -8.97 -5.36 7.12
C LYS A 119 -7.70 -4.90 6.41
N LEU A 120 -7.42 -5.52 5.28
CA LEU A 120 -6.23 -5.21 4.47
C LEU A 120 -6.66 -4.86 3.06
N LEU A 121 -6.20 -3.73 2.57
CA LEU A 121 -6.41 -3.29 1.19
C LEU A 121 -5.08 -3.01 0.53
N LEU A 122 -4.96 -3.37 -0.74
CA LEU A 122 -3.82 -3.00 -1.57
C LEU A 122 -4.32 -2.06 -2.66
N ILE A 123 -3.73 -0.88 -2.73
CA ILE A 123 -3.93 0.04 -3.83
C ILE A 123 -2.66 -0.02 -4.67
N GLY A 124 -2.78 -0.59 -5.84
CA GLY A 124 -1.64 -0.85 -6.71
C GLY A 124 -1.73 -0.11 -8.03
N CYS A 125 -0.60 0.01 -8.70
CA CYS A 125 -0.52 0.57 -10.04
C CYS A 125 0.31 -0.36 -10.92
N GLU A 126 -0.19 -0.65 -12.12
CA GLU A 126 0.57 -1.43 -13.09
C GLU A 126 1.80 -0.64 -13.54
N PRO A 127 3.02 -1.16 -13.32
CA PRO A 127 4.23 -0.46 -13.75
C PRO A 127 4.48 -0.60 -15.24
N GLU A 128 5.20 0.35 -15.80
CA GLU A 128 5.75 0.25 -17.15
C GLU A 128 7.17 -0.31 -17.10
N THR A 129 7.98 0.19 -16.17
CA THR A 129 9.38 -0.23 -16.07
C THR A 129 9.91 -0.03 -14.65
N PHE A 130 10.78 -0.92 -14.21
CA PHE A 130 11.55 -0.74 -12.97
C PHE A 130 12.97 -0.23 -13.25
N GLY A 131 13.28 0.09 -14.51
CA GLY A 131 14.59 0.55 -14.92
C GLY A 131 15.55 -0.61 -15.25
N SER A 132 16.82 -0.29 -15.34
CA SER A 132 17.90 -1.24 -15.59
C SER A 132 18.73 -1.46 -14.31
N GLU A 133 19.79 -2.25 -14.43
CA GLU A 133 20.74 -2.48 -13.32
C GLU A 133 21.37 -1.19 -12.78
N GLU A 134 21.44 -0.16 -13.63
CA GLU A 134 21.95 1.16 -13.23
C GLU A 134 20.94 1.97 -12.42
N GLY A 135 19.70 1.49 -12.31
CA GLY A 135 18.62 2.20 -11.65
C GLY A 135 17.93 3.19 -12.59
N LEU A 136 16.83 3.74 -12.10
CA LEU A 136 16.06 4.75 -12.82
C LEU A 136 15.32 5.61 -11.80
N MET A 137 15.60 6.90 -11.78
CA MET A 137 14.88 7.85 -10.91
C MET A 137 13.63 8.35 -11.62
N GLY A 138 12.52 8.35 -10.91
CA GLY A 138 11.26 8.91 -11.39
C GLY A 138 10.34 7.88 -12.04
N LEU A 139 9.06 8.23 -12.10
CA LEU A 139 8.00 7.39 -12.65
C LEU A 139 7.90 7.56 -14.17
N SER A 140 7.46 6.50 -14.86
CA SER A 140 7.08 6.61 -16.25
C SER A 140 5.87 7.56 -16.39
N GLU A 141 5.64 8.06 -17.58
CA GLU A 141 4.56 9.02 -17.86
C GLU A 141 3.18 8.45 -17.48
N SER A 142 2.91 7.19 -17.85
CA SER A 142 1.63 6.54 -17.55
C SER A 142 1.41 6.36 -16.04
N VAL A 143 2.43 5.99 -15.30
CA VAL A 143 2.34 5.80 -13.85
C VAL A 143 2.27 7.15 -13.13
N GLN A 144 3.04 8.14 -13.59
CA GLN A 144 2.95 9.50 -13.05
C GLN A 144 1.53 10.07 -13.19
N ALA A 145 0.89 9.83 -14.33
CA ALA A 145 -0.49 10.27 -14.58
C ALA A 145 -1.51 9.56 -13.66
N ALA A 146 -1.18 8.36 -13.18
CA ALA A 146 -2.05 7.59 -12.30
C ALA A 146 -1.98 8.03 -10.83
N VAL A 147 -0.94 8.76 -10.43
CA VAL A 147 -0.76 9.19 -9.02
C VAL A 147 -1.96 9.99 -8.49
N PRO A 148 -2.48 11.03 -9.18
CA PRO A 148 -3.65 11.75 -8.69
C PRO A 148 -4.89 10.87 -8.54
N GLU A 149 -5.08 9.91 -9.43
CA GLU A 149 -6.20 8.97 -9.36
C GLU A 149 -6.10 8.09 -8.11
N ALA A 150 -4.91 7.58 -7.84
CA ALA A 150 -4.66 6.76 -6.64
C ALA A 150 -4.89 7.57 -5.36
N VAL A 151 -4.43 8.81 -5.32
CA VAL A 151 -4.63 9.71 -4.18
C VAL A 151 -6.12 9.90 -3.90
N LYS A 152 -6.91 10.18 -4.92
CA LYS A 152 -8.37 10.34 -4.79
C LYS A 152 -9.05 9.06 -4.32
N LEU A 153 -8.64 7.92 -4.86
CA LEU A 153 -9.19 6.63 -4.46
C LEU A 153 -8.92 6.36 -2.98
N ILE A 154 -7.71 6.60 -2.51
CA ILE A 154 -7.34 6.40 -1.11
C ILE A 154 -8.15 7.33 -0.19
N GLU A 155 -8.26 8.60 -0.56
CA GLU A 155 -9.08 9.54 0.21
C GLU A 155 -10.54 9.07 0.31
N SER A 156 -11.10 8.58 -0.78
CA SER A 156 -12.47 8.04 -0.82
C SER A 156 -12.62 6.80 0.06
N VAL A 157 -11.66 5.88 -0.01
CA VAL A 157 -11.66 4.67 0.81
C VAL A 157 -11.62 5.01 2.29
N VAL A 158 -10.76 5.93 2.69
CA VAL A 158 -10.65 6.37 4.08
C VAL A 158 -11.95 7.01 4.54
N ALA A 159 -12.52 7.91 3.74
CA ALA A 159 -13.79 8.56 4.07
C ALA A 159 -14.92 7.55 4.27
N ASP A 160 -15.00 6.56 3.40
CA ASP A 160 -16.02 5.51 3.51
C ASP A 160 -15.89 4.71 4.81
N HIS A 161 -14.68 4.38 5.23
CA HIS A 161 -14.44 3.66 6.47
C HIS A 161 -14.78 4.50 7.70
N LEU A 162 -14.47 5.78 7.67
CA LEU A 162 -14.81 6.69 8.78
C LEU A 162 -16.31 6.91 8.90
N GLU A 163 -17.03 7.05 7.79
CA GLU A 163 -18.48 7.19 7.74
C GLU A 163 -19.21 5.93 8.21
N SER A 164 -18.76 4.76 7.74
CA SER A 164 -19.35 3.47 8.12
C SER A 164 -19.28 3.25 9.62
N ALA A 165 -18.15 3.58 10.25
CA ALA A 165 -18.01 3.48 11.71
C ALA A 165 -18.95 4.41 12.44
N THR A 166 -19.21 5.60 11.92
CA THR A 166 -20.16 6.57 12.52
C THR A 166 -21.60 6.06 12.42
N GLN A 167 -21.96 5.39 11.34
CA GLN A 167 -23.31 4.84 11.13
C GLN A 167 -23.58 3.62 12.01
N GLU A 168 -22.58 2.82 12.34
CA GLU A 168 -22.74 1.66 13.21
C GLU A 168 -23.02 2.01 14.67
N VAL A 169 -22.80 3.26 15.07
CA VAL A 169 -23.03 3.74 16.44
C VAL A 169 -24.50 4.09 16.69
N PHE A 170 -25.29 4.19 15.65
CA PHE A 170 -26.71 4.45 15.72
C PHE A 170 -27.53 3.23 15.30
#